data_913c25d054af7a29b898900412b4eea1
#
_entry.id   913c25d054af7a29b898900412b4eea1
#
_cell.length_a   1.000
_cell.length_b   1.000
_cell.length_c   1.000
_cell.angle_alpha   90.00
_cell.angle_beta   90.00
_cell.angle_gamma   90.00
#
_symmetry.space_group_name_H-M   'P 1'
#
loop_
_entity.id
_entity.type
_entity.pdbx_description
1 polymer ?
#
loop_
_entity_poly.entity_id
_entity_poly.type
_entity_poly.pdbx_seq_one_letter_code
_entity_poly.pdbx_strand_id
1 'polypeptide(L)'
;GSDYKYAYMTSDSYAGSKDNEDNDDITVYEAWTGSENATLKVDDNNGTKKSAGDILIYTDDGIGFINVEKADDVKIVDVAITGIDKVKEGDVVVRFNGDKDTYSMDKDCVYIAVNDDKQEGMEGGLDGIQLAEEHTSGKYYANAKIILEYNKTTKKYGDVLAIIYDADNNHLNGDPMF
;
A
#
# COMPACT_ATOMS: atom_id res chain seq x y z
N GLY A 1 -13.33 -4.52 7.96
CA GLY A 1 -12.51 -5.54 8.44
C GLY A 1 -12.63 -6.73 7.55
N SER A 2 -11.85 -6.86 6.73
CA SER A 2 -11.84 -7.98 5.85
C SER A 2 -10.44 -8.57 5.87
N ASP A 3 -10.31 -9.73 5.33
CA ASP A 3 -9.05 -10.42 5.19
C ASP A 3 -8.22 -9.88 4.04
N TYR A 4 -8.39 -8.59 3.72
CA TYR A 4 -7.64 -7.96 2.65
C TYR A 4 -6.15 -7.96 2.93
N LYS A 5 -5.40 -8.27 1.89
CA LYS A 5 -3.95 -8.12 1.84
C LYS A 5 -3.61 -7.03 0.85
N TYR A 6 -2.47 -6.41 1.04
CA TYR A 6 -2.05 -5.25 0.27
C TYR A 6 -0.64 -5.47 -0.25
N ALA A 7 -0.39 -5.04 -1.48
CA ALA A 7 0.93 -5.11 -2.07
C ALA A 7 1.12 -3.96 -3.07
N TYR A 8 2.38 -3.65 -3.35
CA TYR A 8 2.78 -2.63 -4.31
C TYR A 8 3.29 -3.32 -5.57
N MET A 9 2.70 -2.99 -6.72
CA MET A 9 3.09 -3.59 -7.99
C MET A 9 4.47 -3.12 -8.42
N THR A 10 5.36 -4.05 -8.65
CA THR A 10 6.72 -3.77 -9.12
C THR A 10 6.87 -3.86 -10.63
N SER A 11 5.86 -4.34 -11.31
CA SER A 11 5.75 -4.35 -12.77
C SER A 11 4.29 -4.33 -13.17
N ASP A 12 4.02 -4.14 -14.46
CA ASP A 12 2.66 -4.28 -14.97
C ASP A 12 2.22 -5.75 -14.85
N SER A 13 0.94 -5.96 -14.58
CA SER A 13 0.38 -7.30 -14.61
C SER A 13 0.45 -7.86 -16.03
N TYR A 14 0.55 -9.17 -16.15
CA TYR A 14 0.68 -9.82 -17.45
C TYR A 14 -0.04 -11.16 -17.48
N ALA A 15 -0.40 -11.59 -18.67
CA ALA A 15 -0.97 -12.91 -18.88
C ALA A 15 0.14 -13.95 -18.85
N GLY A 16 -0.11 -15.06 -18.19
CA GLY A 16 0.78 -16.20 -18.14
C GLY A 16 0.04 -17.48 -18.44
N SER A 17 0.73 -18.58 -18.40
CA SER A 17 0.13 -19.90 -18.49
C SER A 17 0.56 -20.73 -17.30
N LYS A 18 -0.29 -21.64 -16.88
CA LYS A 18 0.08 -22.63 -15.87
C LYS A 18 1.10 -23.60 -16.46
N ASP A 19 2.09 -23.96 -15.66
CA ASP A 19 3.07 -24.98 -16.01
C ASP A 19 2.46 -26.39 -15.89
N ASN A 20 1.23 -26.56 -16.34
CA ASN A 20 0.55 -27.85 -16.30
C ASN A 20 -0.07 -28.17 -17.63
N GLU A 21 -0.55 -29.38 -17.74
CA GLU A 21 -1.11 -29.91 -18.98
C GLU A 21 -2.35 -29.17 -19.46
N ASP A 22 -3.03 -28.46 -18.57
CA ASP A 22 -4.27 -27.78 -18.90
C ASP A 22 -4.04 -26.43 -19.59
N ASN A 23 -2.81 -25.90 -19.52
CA ASN A 23 -2.45 -24.61 -20.13
C ASN A 23 -3.45 -23.48 -19.88
N ASP A 24 -4.11 -23.56 -18.73
CA ASP A 24 -5.07 -22.54 -18.39
C ASP A 24 -4.35 -21.22 -18.20
N ASP A 25 -4.86 -20.22 -18.87
CA ASP A 25 -4.29 -18.90 -18.79
C ASP A 25 -4.56 -18.30 -17.40
N ILE A 26 -3.58 -17.58 -16.93
CA ILE A 26 -3.63 -16.89 -15.65
C ILE A 26 -3.25 -15.43 -15.86
N THR A 27 -3.56 -14.59 -14.88
CA THR A 27 -3.01 -13.24 -14.78
C THR A 27 -2.01 -13.21 -13.63
N VAL A 28 -0.84 -12.65 -13.87
CA VAL A 28 0.29 -12.64 -12.95
C VAL A 28 0.54 -11.22 -12.46
N TYR A 29 0.73 -11.11 -11.15
CA TYR A 29 1.02 -9.85 -10.44
C TYR A 29 2.33 -10.02 -9.67
N GLU A 30 3.38 -9.35 -10.13
CA GLU A 30 4.63 -9.25 -9.40
C GLU A 30 4.52 -8.07 -8.45
N ALA A 31 4.59 -8.33 -7.15
CA ALA A 31 4.27 -7.32 -6.17
C ALA A 31 5.14 -7.44 -4.91
N TRP A 32 5.38 -6.30 -4.29
CA TRP A 32 6.08 -6.20 -3.01
C TRP A 32 5.05 -6.13 -1.88
N THR A 33 5.13 -7.07 -0.94
CA THR A 33 4.17 -7.18 0.15
C THR A 33 4.57 -6.37 1.39
N GLY A 34 5.74 -5.76 1.36
CA GLY A 34 6.35 -5.14 2.52
C GLY A 34 7.41 -6.02 3.19
N SER A 35 7.38 -7.32 2.93
CA SER A 35 8.34 -8.29 3.47
C SER A 35 9.01 -9.13 2.39
N GLU A 36 8.38 -9.30 1.23
CA GLU A 36 8.92 -10.12 0.14
C GLU A 36 8.37 -9.68 -1.21
N ASN A 37 9.12 -10.00 -2.26
CA ASN A 37 8.62 -9.96 -3.63
C ASN A 37 7.83 -11.23 -3.88
N ALA A 38 6.56 -11.07 -4.18
CA ALA A 38 5.65 -12.18 -4.41
C ALA A 38 5.18 -12.21 -5.84
N THR A 39 5.04 -13.41 -6.38
CA THR A 39 4.40 -13.66 -7.66
C THR A 39 2.99 -14.16 -7.35
N LEU A 40 2.00 -13.30 -7.54
CA LEU A 40 0.61 -13.58 -7.23
C LEU A 40 -0.14 -13.88 -8.53
N LYS A 41 -1.07 -14.84 -8.48
CA LYS A 41 -1.72 -15.35 -9.68
C LYS A 41 -3.23 -15.41 -9.49
N VAL A 42 -3.95 -14.92 -10.48
CA VAL A 42 -5.39 -15.10 -10.60
C VAL A 42 -5.63 -16.19 -11.65
N ASP A 43 -6.52 -17.13 -11.33
CA ASP A 43 -6.88 -18.25 -12.22
C ASP A 43 -7.85 -17.78 -13.31
N ASP A 44 -7.41 -16.78 -14.07
CA ASP A 44 -8.17 -16.16 -15.15
C ASP A 44 -7.21 -15.34 -16.01
N ASN A 45 -7.24 -15.49 -17.32
CA ASN A 45 -6.42 -14.69 -18.23
C ASN A 45 -6.93 -13.25 -18.40
N ASN A 46 -8.13 -12.96 -17.92
CA ASN A 46 -8.74 -11.63 -17.96
C ASN A 46 -8.78 -10.97 -16.58
N GLY A 47 -7.81 -11.28 -15.71
CA GLY A 47 -7.70 -10.64 -14.42
C GLY A 47 -7.57 -9.12 -14.53
N THR A 48 -7.94 -8.42 -13.46
CA THR A 48 -7.85 -6.96 -13.40
C THR A 48 -6.43 -6.49 -13.72
N LYS A 49 -6.30 -5.59 -14.68
CA LYS A 49 -5.00 -5.04 -15.06
C LYS A 49 -4.51 -4.07 -14.00
N LYS A 50 -3.25 -4.22 -13.63
CA LYS A 50 -2.54 -3.33 -12.73
C LYS A 50 -1.24 -2.90 -13.39
N SER A 51 -0.84 -1.67 -13.13
CA SER A 51 0.43 -1.12 -13.60
C SER A 51 1.45 -1.07 -12.49
N ALA A 52 2.73 -1.02 -12.85
CA ALA A 52 3.79 -0.80 -11.87
C ALA A 52 3.49 0.46 -11.05
N GLY A 53 3.67 0.38 -9.74
CA GLY A 53 3.35 1.45 -8.80
C GLY A 53 1.92 1.46 -8.27
N ASP A 54 1.03 0.65 -8.85
CA ASP A 54 -0.34 0.51 -8.34
C ASP A 54 -0.37 -0.27 -7.03
N ILE A 55 -1.42 -0.06 -6.26
CA ILE A 55 -1.69 -0.85 -5.07
C ILE A 55 -2.61 -2.00 -5.43
N LEU A 56 -2.20 -3.21 -5.06
CA LEU A 56 -2.99 -4.41 -5.21
C LEU A 56 -3.70 -4.71 -3.89
N ILE A 57 -5.01 -4.81 -3.94
CA ILE A 57 -5.83 -5.26 -2.80
C ILE A 57 -6.37 -6.62 -3.18
N TYR A 58 -6.07 -7.62 -2.36
CA TYR A 58 -6.38 -9.01 -2.71
C TYR A 58 -6.69 -9.86 -1.49
N THR A 59 -7.26 -11.02 -1.78
CA THR A 59 -7.47 -12.10 -0.80
C THR A 59 -6.91 -13.39 -1.36
N ASP A 60 -6.46 -14.27 -0.48
CA ASP A 60 -6.06 -15.63 -0.87
C ASP A 60 -7.30 -16.51 -1.03
N ASP A 61 -7.29 -17.36 -2.03
CA ASP A 61 -8.37 -18.34 -2.22
C ASP A 61 -8.11 -19.67 -1.50
N GLY A 62 -6.93 -19.82 -0.90
CA GLY A 62 -6.56 -21.01 -0.14
C GLY A 62 -6.02 -22.18 -0.98
N ILE A 63 -5.97 -22.05 -2.31
CA ILE A 63 -5.51 -23.10 -3.21
C ILE A 63 -4.39 -22.65 -4.16
N GLY A 64 -3.69 -21.59 -3.79
CA GLY A 64 -2.52 -21.11 -4.52
C GLY A 64 -2.79 -19.95 -5.46
N PHE A 65 -4.01 -19.46 -5.51
CA PHE A 65 -4.41 -18.30 -6.29
C PHE A 65 -4.92 -17.17 -5.38
N ILE A 66 -5.07 -16.01 -5.94
CA ILE A 66 -5.65 -14.85 -5.26
C ILE A 66 -6.91 -14.37 -5.98
N ASN A 67 -7.68 -13.56 -5.27
CA ASN A 67 -8.73 -12.76 -5.86
C ASN A 67 -8.34 -11.29 -5.73
N VAL A 68 -8.34 -10.55 -6.83
CA VAL A 68 -8.16 -9.10 -6.78
C VAL A 68 -9.51 -8.48 -6.41
N GLU A 69 -9.49 -7.71 -5.33
CA GLU A 69 -10.72 -7.21 -4.74
C GLU A 69 -11.05 -5.80 -5.23
N LYS A 70 -12.33 -5.60 -5.57
CA LYS A 70 -12.91 -4.27 -5.70
C LYS A 70 -13.40 -3.85 -4.32
N ALA A 71 -12.53 -3.31 -3.52
CA ALA A 71 -12.85 -3.02 -2.14
C ALA A 71 -13.65 -1.73 -2.03
N ASP A 72 -14.98 -1.84 -2.07
CA ASP A 72 -15.89 -0.69 -1.92
C ASP A 72 -15.90 -0.11 -0.51
N ASP A 73 -15.43 -0.88 0.45
CA ASP A 73 -15.38 -0.52 1.87
C ASP A 73 -14.03 0.05 2.30
N VAL A 74 -13.17 0.35 1.35
CA VAL A 74 -11.90 1.04 1.60
C VAL A 74 -11.68 2.13 0.54
N LYS A 75 -10.84 3.09 0.88
CA LYS A 75 -10.37 4.13 -0.04
C LYS A 75 -8.86 4.23 0.03
N ILE A 76 -8.24 4.48 -1.11
CA ILE A 76 -6.82 4.80 -1.22
C ILE A 76 -6.70 6.31 -1.32
N VAL A 77 -5.93 6.92 -0.44
CA VAL A 77 -5.77 8.37 -0.37
C VAL A 77 -4.29 8.72 -0.41
N ASP A 78 -3.94 9.67 -1.24
CA ASP A 78 -2.57 10.21 -1.31
C ASP A 78 -2.37 11.22 -0.19
N VAL A 79 -1.30 11.07 0.56
CA VAL A 79 -0.99 11.92 1.71
C VAL A 79 0.51 12.18 1.82
N ALA A 80 0.86 13.20 2.56
CA ALA A 80 2.22 13.37 3.08
C ALA A 80 2.22 13.00 4.56
N ILE A 81 3.19 12.19 4.97
CA ILE A 81 3.41 11.90 6.38
C ILE A 81 4.19 13.08 6.96
N THR A 82 3.63 13.74 7.94
CA THR A 82 4.20 14.96 8.54
C THR A 82 4.51 14.82 10.03
N GLY A 83 4.22 13.69 10.63
CA GLY A 83 4.58 13.44 12.01
C GLY A 83 4.37 11.98 12.42
N ILE A 84 5.17 11.57 13.39
CA ILE A 84 5.04 10.27 14.04
C ILE A 84 5.22 10.51 15.52
N ASP A 85 4.20 10.22 16.30
CA ASP A 85 4.22 10.43 17.75
C ASP A 85 4.01 9.12 18.49
N LYS A 86 4.72 8.95 19.57
CA LYS A 86 4.44 7.90 20.55
C LYS A 86 3.56 8.49 21.64
N VAL A 87 2.34 7.99 21.73
CA VAL A 87 1.39 8.43 22.74
C VAL A 87 1.66 7.73 24.07
N LYS A 88 1.93 6.43 23.99
CA LYS A 88 2.36 5.58 25.10
C LYS A 88 3.08 4.37 24.52
N GLU A 89 3.69 3.58 25.38
CA GLU A 89 4.42 2.40 24.95
C GLU A 89 3.52 1.49 24.09
N GLY A 90 3.97 1.20 22.88
CA GLY A 90 3.25 0.38 21.93
C GLY A 90 2.24 1.11 21.05
N ASP A 91 1.85 2.32 21.40
CA ASP A 91 0.93 3.11 20.59
C ASP A 91 1.68 4.16 19.78
N VAL A 92 1.39 4.22 18.50
CA VAL A 92 1.97 5.19 17.58
C VAL A 92 0.85 5.90 16.84
N VAL A 93 0.99 7.19 16.70
CA VAL A 93 0.10 8.02 15.88
C VAL A 93 0.90 8.57 14.72
N VAL A 94 0.43 8.31 13.50
CA VAL A 94 1.00 8.89 12.29
C VAL A 94 0.13 10.07 11.90
N ARG A 95 0.75 11.22 11.72
CA ARG A 95 0.06 12.44 11.33
C ARG A 95 0.28 12.73 9.86
N PHE A 96 -0.75 13.21 9.21
CA PHE A 96 -0.77 13.43 7.78
C PHE A 96 -1.09 14.89 7.45
N ASN A 97 -0.50 15.38 6.38
CA ASN A 97 -0.85 16.68 5.77
C ASN A 97 -0.77 17.86 6.75
N GLY A 98 0.24 17.87 7.62
CA GLY A 98 0.44 18.95 8.59
C GLY A 98 -0.65 19.01 9.65
N ASP A 99 -1.09 17.86 10.14
CA ASP A 99 -2.14 17.71 11.16
C ASP A 99 -3.57 18.06 10.70
N LYS A 100 -3.76 18.27 9.40
CA LYS A 100 -5.10 18.56 8.87
C LYS A 100 -6.00 17.35 8.88
N ASP A 101 -5.39 16.18 8.69
CA ASP A 101 -6.11 14.91 8.64
C ASP A 101 -5.61 14.02 9.77
N THR A 102 -6.51 13.67 10.66
CA THR A 102 -6.22 12.78 11.77
C THR A 102 -7.06 11.51 11.60
N TYR A 103 -6.37 10.40 11.46
CA TYR A 103 -7.02 9.09 11.34
C TYR A 103 -6.50 8.17 12.43
N SER A 104 -7.38 7.34 12.95
CA SER A 104 -6.97 6.25 13.84
C SER A 104 -6.26 5.17 13.04
N MET A 105 -5.26 4.56 13.65
CA MET A 105 -4.55 3.44 13.05
C MET A 105 -5.22 2.14 13.48
N ASP A 106 -5.47 1.25 12.53
CA ASP A 106 -5.86 -0.10 12.89
C ASP A 106 -4.68 -0.78 13.60
N LYS A 107 -4.98 -1.61 14.60
CA LYS A 107 -3.94 -2.32 15.36
C LYS A 107 -3.07 -3.22 14.49
N ASP A 108 -3.62 -3.69 13.38
CA ASP A 108 -2.95 -4.57 12.42
C ASP A 108 -2.52 -3.80 11.16
N CYS A 109 -2.39 -2.48 11.25
CA CYS A 109 -1.96 -1.64 10.13
C CYS A 109 -0.65 -2.15 9.52
N VAL A 110 -0.64 -2.29 8.20
CA VAL A 110 0.50 -2.79 7.45
C VAL A 110 1.32 -1.60 6.95
N TYR A 111 2.64 -1.71 7.07
CA TYR A 111 3.58 -0.69 6.58
C TYR A 111 4.40 -1.28 5.45
N ILE A 112 4.32 -0.65 4.27
CA ILE A 112 5.00 -1.12 3.05
C ILE A 112 5.92 0.00 2.58
N ALA A 113 7.23 -0.24 2.68
CA ALA A 113 8.24 0.70 2.21
C ALA A 113 8.60 0.42 0.75
N VAL A 114 8.65 1.46 -0.06
CA VAL A 114 8.99 1.35 -1.47
C VAL A 114 9.94 2.45 -1.90
N ASN A 115 10.65 2.22 -3.01
CA ASN A 115 11.29 3.26 -3.80
C ASN A 115 10.40 3.48 -5.02
N ASP A 116 9.66 4.56 -5.03
CA ASP A 116 8.69 4.80 -6.09
C ASP A 116 9.32 5.22 -7.40
N ASP A 117 10.48 5.86 -7.36
CA ASP A 117 11.22 6.20 -8.60
C ASP A 117 11.62 4.95 -9.38
N LYS A 118 12.07 3.92 -8.68
CA LYS A 118 12.48 2.65 -9.29
C LYS A 118 11.36 1.63 -9.34
N GLN A 119 10.24 1.90 -8.68
CA GLN A 119 9.09 0.99 -8.57
C GLN A 119 9.52 -0.37 -8.00
N GLU A 120 10.21 -0.34 -6.90
CA GLU A 120 10.68 -1.54 -6.21
C GLU A 120 10.42 -1.47 -4.71
N GLY A 121 10.35 -2.62 -4.07
CA GLY A 121 10.23 -2.72 -2.63
C GLY A 121 11.51 -2.32 -1.92
N MET A 122 11.35 -1.82 -0.70
CA MET A 122 12.44 -1.53 0.21
C MET A 122 12.15 -2.14 1.56
N GLU A 123 13.18 -2.51 2.30
CA GLU A 123 13.00 -2.96 3.66
C GLU A 123 12.63 -1.79 4.56
N GLY A 124 11.71 -2.03 5.45
CA GLY A 124 11.26 -1.03 6.40
C GLY A 124 9.87 -1.38 6.92
N GLY A 125 9.49 -0.74 7.95
CA GLY A 125 8.16 -0.82 8.52
C GLY A 125 7.86 0.55 9.09
N LEU A 126 7.21 0.62 10.23
CA LEU A 126 7.01 1.89 10.91
C LEU A 126 8.36 2.60 11.19
N ASP A 127 9.36 1.85 11.61
CA ASP A 127 10.70 2.39 11.91
C ASP A 127 11.45 2.87 10.66
N GLY A 128 11.02 2.45 9.48
CA GLY A 128 11.60 2.89 8.21
C GLY A 128 11.13 4.28 7.79
N ILE A 129 10.11 4.82 8.43
CA ILE A 129 9.63 6.16 8.14
C ILE A 129 10.53 7.14 8.88
N GLN A 130 11.44 7.74 8.14
CA GLN A 130 12.45 8.65 8.68
C GLN A 130 12.11 10.11 8.33
N LEU A 131 12.52 11.01 9.20
CA LEU A 131 12.38 12.43 8.94
C LEU A 131 13.26 12.82 7.76
N ALA A 132 12.66 13.35 6.72
CA ALA A 132 13.36 13.96 5.60
C ALA A 132 13.89 15.35 6.00
N GLU A 133 14.63 15.98 5.11
CA GLU A 133 15.05 17.37 5.35
C GLU A 133 13.83 18.27 5.53
N GLU A 134 13.98 19.31 6.34
CA GLU A 134 12.90 20.24 6.59
C GLU A 134 12.41 20.86 5.29
N HIS A 135 11.13 20.75 5.07
CA HIS A 135 10.45 21.45 4.00
C HIS A 135 10.20 22.91 4.41
N THR A 136 10.13 23.81 3.44
CA THR A 136 9.86 25.22 3.72
C THR A 136 8.58 25.47 4.50
N SER A 137 7.65 24.54 4.46
CA SER A 137 6.35 24.62 5.16
C SER A 137 6.26 23.74 6.41
N GLY A 138 7.37 23.11 6.84
CA GLY A 138 7.39 22.29 8.04
C GLY A 138 8.09 20.95 7.86
N LYS A 139 7.87 20.05 8.79
CA LYS A 139 8.48 18.73 8.78
C LYS A 139 7.81 17.82 7.77
N TYR A 140 8.62 17.04 7.11
CA TYR A 140 8.18 16.11 6.10
C TYR A 140 8.93 14.77 6.29
N TYR A 141 8.19 13.68 6.33
CA TYR A 141 8.75 12.33 6.46
C TYR A 141 8.74 11.60 5.13
N ALA A 142 7.57 11.43 4.54
CA ALA A 142 7.44 10.71 3.28
C ALA A 142 6.12 11.02 2.61
N ASN A 143 6.08 10.90 1.31
CA ASN A 143 4.82 10.76 0.59
C ASN A 143 4.32 9.33 0.73
N ALA A 144 3.03 9.15 0.77
CA ALA A 144 2.43 7.84 0.96
C ALA A 144 1.06 7.73 0.30
N LYS A 145 0.68 6.50 0.05
CA LYS A 145 -0.73 6.13 -0.14
C LYS A 145 -1.17 5.40 1.11
N ILE A 146 -2.28 5.85 1.66
CA ILE A 146 -2.90 5.16 2.80
C ILE A 146 -4.19 4.51 2.36
N ILE A 147 -4.48 3.37 2.98
CA ILE A 147 -5.73 2.65 2.76
C ILE A 147 -6.57 2.83 4.00
N LEU A 148 -7.72 3.47 3.83
CA LEU A 148 -8.65 3.80 4.89
C LEU A 148 -9.91 2.95 4.78
N GLU A 149 -10.42 2.49 5.91
CA GLU A 149 -11.79 2.00 5.97
C GLU A 149 -12.73 3.09 5.49
N TYR A 150 -13.74 2.71 4.74
CA TYR A 150 -14.70 3.63 4.19
C TYR A 150 -16.10 3.03 4.22
N ASN A 151 -17.03 3.78 4.80
CA ASN A 151 -18.43 3.42 4.78
C ASN A 151 -19.12 4.18 3.63
N LYS A 152 -19.45 3.47 2.57
CA LYS A 152 -20.06 4.09 1.38
C LYS A 152 -21.47 4.64 1.62
N THR A 153 -22.16 4.16 2.63
CA THR A 153 -23.51 4.64 2.99
C THR A 153 -23.43 5.98 3.72
N THR A 154 -22.57 6.08 4.73
CA THR A 154 -22.39 7.31 5.52
C THR A 154 -21.34 8.24 4.93
N LYS A 155 -20.53 7.73 3.99
CA LYS A 155 -19.39 8.44 3.38
C LYS A 155 -18.33 8.86 4.40
N LYS A 156 -18.20 8.10 5.46
CA LYS A 156 -17.22 8.36 6.53
C LYS A 156 -16.04 7.42 6.44
N TYR A 157 -14.88 7.96 6.77
CA TYR A 157 -13.64 7.19 6.87
C TYR A 157 -13.51 6.60 8.28
N GLY A 158 -12.90 5.41 8.35
CA GLY A 158 -12.52 4.76 9.58
C GLY A 158 -11.02 4.72 9.76
N ASP A 159 -10.52 3.56 10.17
CA ASP A 159 -9.12 3.37 10.50
C ASP A 159 -8.22 3.24 9.27
N VAL A 160 -6.96 3.60 9.44
CA VAL A 160 -5.90 3.33 8.46
C VAL A 160 -5.53 1.85 8.56
N LEU A 161 -5.68 1.14 7.45
CA LEU A 161 -5.41 -0.30 7.34
C LEU A 161 -4.01 -0.59 6.82
N ALA A 162 -3.48 0.30 6.00
CA ALA A 162 -2.14 0.16 5.42
C ALA A 162 -1.57 1.52 5.07
N ILE A 163 -0.24 1.62 5.15
CA ILE A 163 0.52 2.79 4.71
C ILE A 163 1.60 2.28 3.76
N ILE A 164 1.51 2.70 2.50
CA ILE A 164 2.54 2.45 1.50
C ILE A 164 3.29 3.75 1.32
N TYR A 165 4.54 3.81 1.75
CA TYR A 165 5.29 5.06 1.80
C TYR A 165 6.58 4.99 0.98
N ASP A 166 6.99 6.15 0.46
CA ASP A 166 8.23 6.29 -0.29
C ASP A 166 9.40 6.41 0.69
N ALA A 167 10.18 5.35 0.81
CA ALA A 167 11.33 5.31 1.70
C ALA A 167 12.56 6.00 1.11
N ASP A 168 12.56 6.29 -0.17
CA ASP A 168 13.61 7.03 -0.86
C ASP A 168 13.28 8.52 -0.88
N ASN A 169 13.29 9.14 0.28
CA ASN A 169 12.84 10.51 0.52
C ASN A 169 13.68 11.57 -0.19
N ASN A 170 13.74 11.51 -1.51
CA ASN A 170 14.38 12.55 -2.30
C ASN A 170 13.42 13.67 -2.72
N HIS A 171 12.16 13.54 -2.38
CA HIS A 171 11.13 14.51 -2.73
C HIS A 171 10.98 15.54 -1.62
N LEU A 172 11.84 16.54 -1.62
CA LEU A 172 11.86 17.56 -0.57
C LEU A 172 10.73 18.60 -0.69
N ASN A 173 10.01 18.60 -1.78
CA ASN A 173 8.97 19.58 -2.04
C ASN A 173 7.55 19.10 -1.75
N GLY A 174 7.42 17.92 -1.16
CA GLY A 174 6.11 17.38 -0.76
C GLY A 174 5.21 17.00 -1.92
N ASP A 175 5.77 16.77 -3.10
CA ASP A 175 4.99 16.26 -4.22
C ASP A 175 4.48 14.86 -3.91
N PRO A 176 3.24 14.54 -4.27
CA PRO A 176 2.71 13.18 -4.08
C PRO A 176 3.59 12.17 -4.79
N MET A 177 3.81 11.06 -4.14
CA MET A 177 4.65 9.98 -4.67
C MET A 177 4.02 9.30 -5.90
N PHE A 178 2.73 9.40 -6.05
CA PHE A 178 1.99 8.72 -7.11
C PHE A 178 1.24 9.69 -8.02
#